data_753cbc1b540e9fc91c833dbbda9c1c8e
#
_entry.id   753cbc1b540e9fc91c833dbbda9c1c8e
#
_cell.length_a   1.000
_cell.length_b   1.000
_cell.length_c   1.000
_cell.angle_alpha   90.00
_cell.angle_beta   90.00
_cell.angle_gamma   90.00
#
_symmetry.space_group_name_H-M   'P 1'
#
loop_
_entity.id
_entity.type
_entity.pdbx_description
1 polymer ?
#
loop_
_entity_poly.entity_id
_entity_poly.type
_entity_poly.pdbx_seq_one_letter_code
_entity_poly.pdbx_strand_id
1 'polypeptide(L)'
;MISKCTFSATVFSLFSLCWGAPSAPVLEAPHIIPLPAAMRVQTGESGFSLKNGVRLPEKNPLSRQAERIFRDNGINTALVKNNADIIFTEDASLGREGYRLAVTPDSISIASGSVNGALYALQSLVQSIAADKNGAPALPRMDVKDQPRFSWRGLMVDSCRHMMPVRDIKKVLDLMERYKFNTLHWHLTDDQGWRLPIAKYPRLTTVGGARAQSPVIGNRNKGDGIPYSGHYTADEIRDVVRY
;
A
#
# COMPACT_ATOMS: atom_id res chain seq x y z
N MET A 1 -45.43 -18.85 64.84
CA MET A 1 -46.37 -18.47 63.78
C MET A 1 -45.56 -18.09 62.58
N ILE A 2 -45.34 -19.00 61.61
CA ILE A 2 -44.50 -18.81 60.46
C ILE A 2 -45.42 -18.68 59.24
N SER A 3 -45.47 -17.49 58.68
CA SER A 3 -46.25 -17.19 57.47
C SER A 3 -45.57 -17.74 56.20
N LYS A 4 -46.28 -18.52 55.43
CA LYS A 4 -45.85 -19.08 54.14
C LYS A 4 -45.97 -18.01 53.06
N CYS A 5 -44.85 -17.58 52.46
CA CYS A 5 -44.84 -16.82 51.21
C CYS A 5 -44.97 -17.78 50.03
N THR A 6 -46.03 -17.63 49.31
CA THR A 6 -46.27 -18.31 48.01
C THR A 6 -45.51 -17.60 46.90
N PHE A 7 -44.57 -18.30 46.25
CA PHE A 7 -43.88 -17.80 45.05
C PHE A 7 -44.79 -17.99 43.83
N SER A 8 -45.15 -16.88 43.20
CA SER A 8 -45.85 -16.87 41.92
C SER A 8 -44.80 -17.03 40.80
N ALA A 9 -44.95 -18.10 40.01
CA ALA A 9 -44.10 -18.34 38.86
C ALA A 9 -44.55 -17.43 37.71
N THR A 10 -43.73 -16.41 37.43
CA THR A 10 -43.88 -15.54 36.24
C THR A 10 -43.25 -16.25 35.06
N VAL A 11 -44.06 -16.55 34.06
CA VAL A 11 -43.67 -17.15 32.79
C VAL A 11 -42.80 -16.15 32.01
N PHE A 12 -41.49 -16.45 31.87
CA PHE A 12 -40.62 -15.74 30.96
C PHE A 12 -40.94 -16.20 29.53
N SER A 13 -41.59 -15.33 28.78
CA SER A 13 -41.77 -15.45 27.33
C SER A 13 -40.39 -15.29 26.67
N LEU A 14 -39.86 -16.36 26.11
CA LEU A 14 -38.66 -16.37 25.28
C LEU A 14 -38.97 -15.59 23.99
N PHE A 15 -38.61 -14.33 23.96
CA PHE A 15 -38.46 -13.64 22.67
C PHE A 15 -37.26 -14.28 21.95
N SER A 16 -37.54 -15.17 21.04
CA SER A 16 -36.58 -15.66 20.05
C SER A 16 -36.25 -14.49 19.11
N LEU A 17 -35.21 -13.74 19.43
CA LEU A 17 -34.58 -12.84 18.49
C LEU A 17 -34.00 -13.72 17.38
N CYS A 18 -34.73 -13.86 16.27
CA CYS A 18 -34.15 -14.30 15.00
C CYS A 18 -33.07 -13.23 14.60
N TRP A 19 -31.86 -13.46 15.04
CA TRP A 19 -30.71 -12.85 14.40
C TRP A 19 -30.66 -13.44 12.99
N GLY A 20 -31.14 -12.66 12.03
CA GLY A 20 -30.92 -13.01 10.62
C GLY A 20 -29.44 -13.21 10.43
N ALA A 21 -29.05 -14.33 9.84
CA ALA A 21 -27.67 -14.55 9.43
C ALA A 21 -27.21 -13.30 8.66
N PRO A 22 -26.01 -12.79 8.92
CA PRO A 22 -25.51 -11.65 8.16
C PRO A 22 -25.60 -12.00 6.68
N SER A 23 -26.29 -11.17 5.91
CA SER A 23 -26.34 -11.31 4.45
C SER A 23 -24.90 -11.39 3.95
N ALA A 24 -24.61 -12.37 3.07
CA ALA A 24 -23.29 -12.52 2.48
C ALA A 24 -22.80 -11.15 1.99
N PRO A 25 -21.52 -10.79 2.23
CA PRO A 25 -21.03 -9.47 1.88
C PRO A 25 -21.20 -9.27 0.38
N VAL A 26 -22.04 -8.30 0.03
CA VAL A 26 -22.10 -7.76 -1.32
C VAL A 26 -20.76 -7.09 -1.53
N LEU A 27 -20.08 -7.34 -2.66
CA LEU A 27 -18.87 -6.62 -3.02
C LEU A 27 -19.18 -5.12 -3.02
N GLU A 28 -18.79 -4.44 -1.95
CA GLU A 28 -18.93 -2.99 -1.83
C GLU A 28 -17.98 -2.30 -2.82
N ALA A 29 -18.27 -1.03 -3.13
CA ALA A 29 -17.37 -0.26 -3.96
C ALA A 29 -16.00 -0.16 -3.29
N PRO A 30 -14.89 -0.47 -4.00
CA PRO A 30 -13.57 -0.50 -3.40
C PRO A 30 -13.13 0.89 -2.95
N HIS A 31 -12.46 0.96 -1.81
CA HIS A 31 -11.84 2.18 -1.31
C HIS A 31 -10.41 2.33 -1.85
N ILE A 32 -10.29 2.86 -3.07
CA ILE A 32 -8.99 3.14 -3.69
C ILE A 32 -8.45 4.47 -3.19
N ILE A 33 -7.23 4.47 -2.67
CA ILE A 33 -6.54 5.67 -2.19
C ILE A 33 -5.25 5.89 -2.99
N PRO A 34 -5.04 7.07 -3.59
CA PRO A 34 -5.98 8.20 -3.76
C PRO A 34 -7.23 7.83 -4.57
N LEU A 35 -8.33 8.54 -4.32
CA LEU A 35 -9.56 8.32 -5.07
C LEU A 35 -9.33 8.59 -6.56
N PRO A 36 -9.65 7.63 -7.46
CA PRO A 36 -9.50 7.82 -8.90
C PRO A 36 -10.35 8.97 -9.45
N ALA A 37 -9.89 9.59 -10.53
CA ALA A 37 -10.63 10.69 -11.19
C ALA A 37 -12.02 10.26 -11.68
N ALA A 38 -12.17 9.01 -12.12
CA ALA A 38 -13.45 8.40 -12.45
C ALA A 38 -13.41 6.90 -12.16
N MET A 39 -14.45 6.39 -11.50
CA MET A 39 -14.63 4.98 -11.20
C MET A 39 -16.10 4.60 -11.31
N ARG A 40 -16.38 3.48 -11.98
CA ARG A 40 -17.69 2.83 -12.03
C ARG A 40 -17.52 1.40 -11.52
N VAL A 41 -18.34 0.99 -10.58
CA VAL A 41 -18.34 -0.38 -10.03
C VAL A 41 -19.75 -0.96 -10.23
N GLN A 42 -19.81 -2.17 -10.77
CA GLN A 42 -21.08 -2.90 -10.90
C GLN A 42 -21.22 -3.79 -9.66
N THR A 43 -21.94 -3.28 -8.68
CA THR A 43 -22.25 -4.00 -7.44
C THR A 43 -23.27 -5.10 -7.69
N GLY A 44 -23.11 -6.26 -7.04
CA GLY A 44 -24.05 -7.38 -7.17
C GLY A 44 -23.76 -8.32 -8.35
N GLU A 45 -22.87 -7.98 -9.27
CA GLU A 45 -22.40 -8.87 -10.34
C GLU A 45 -21.11 -9.61 -9.95
N SER A 46 -20.88 -10.78 -10.52
CA SER A 46 -19.61 -11.50 -10.36
C SER A 46 -18.50 -10.74 -11.08
N GLY A 47 -17.45 -10.44 -10.31
CA GLY A 47 -16.20 -9.89 -10.83
C GLY A 47 -15.18 -10.97 -11.19
N PHE A 48 -13.91 -10.60 -11.26
CA PHE A 48 -12.82 -11.53 -11.55
C PHE A 48 -12.42 -12.32 -10.30
N SER A 49 -12.45 -13.65 -10.39
CA SER A 49 -12.05 -14.52 -9.27
C SER A 49 -10.52 -14.63 -9.15
N LEU A 50 -9.99 -14.38 -7.97
CA LEU A 50 -8.56 -14.53 -7.65
C LEU A 50 -8.25 -15.85 -6.93
N LYS A 51 -9.24 -16.74 -6.75
CA LYS A 51 -9.11 -18.01 -6.03
C LYS A 51 -7.95 -18.89 -6.56
N ASN A 52 -7.76 -18.92 -7.86
CA ASN A 52 -6.71 -19.68 -8.53
C ASN A 52 -5.47 -18.85 -8.85
N GLY A 53 -5.37 -17.65 -8.31
CA GLY A 53 -4.33 -16.68 -8.65
C GLY A 53 -4.60 -15.94 -9.95
N VAL A 54 -3.54 -15.29 -10.49
CA VAL A 54 -3.59 -14.48 -11.71
C VAL A 54 -2.53 -14.94 -12.71
N ARG A 55 -2.92 -15.13 -13.94
CA ARG A 55 -2.00 -15.46 -15.05
C ARG A 55 -1.50 -14.18 -15.70
N LEU A 56 -0.19 -14.00 -15.68
CA LEU A 56 0.51 -12.83 -16.23
C LEU A 56 1.21 -13.17 -17.53
N PRO A 57 1.28 -12.25 -18.51
CA PRO A 57 1.95 -12.51 -19.80
C PRO A 57 3.48 -12.61 -19.61
N GLU A 58 4.08 -13.76 -19.98
CA GLU A 58 5.51 -14.06 -19.76
C GLU A 58 6.44 -13.00 -20.36
N LYS A 59 6.12 -12.48 -21.54
CA LYS A 59 6.99 -11.56 -22.30
C LYS A 59 6.77 -10.08 -21.99
N ASN A 60 5.85 -9.72 -21.09
CA ASN A 60 5.59 -8.33 -20.78
C ASN A 60 6.55 -7.83 -19.68
N PRO A 61 7.24 -6.69 -19.84
CA PRO A 61 8.19 -6.16 -18.86
C PRO A 61 7.54 -5.82 -17.51
N LEU A 62 6.22 -5.54 -17.48
CA LEU A 62 5.46 -5.25 -16.27
C LEU A 62 5.11 -6.49 -15.44
N SER A 63 5.26 -7.70 -16.01
CA SER A 63 4.81 -8.93 -15.33
C SER A 63 5.58 -9.21 -14.04
N ARG A 64 6.87 -8.88 -13.96
CA ARG A 64 7.64 -9.04 -12.73
C ARG A 64 7.18 -8.10 -11.62
N GLN A 65 6.87 -6.84 -11.96
CA GLN A 65 6.32 -5.89 -10.99
C GLN A 65 4.92 -6.30 -10.55
N ALA A 66 4.08 -6.73 -11.49
CA ALA A 66 2.76 -7.26 -11.18
C ALA A 66 2.83 -8.49 -10.26
N GLU A 67 3.74 -9.44 -10.56
CA GLU A 67 3.99 -10.62 -9.72
C GLU A 67 4.35 -10.23 -8.28
N ARG A 68 5.27 -9.28 -8.10
CA ARG A 68 5.62 -8.76 -6.78
C ARG A 68 4.41 -8.14 -6.08
N ILE A 69 3.70 -7.23 -6.74
CA ILE A 69 2.55 -6.52 -6.17
C ILE A 69 1.44 -7.51 -5.76
N PHE A 70 1.11 -8.50 -6.58
CA PHE A 70 0.11 -9.51 -6.24
C PHE A 70 0.56 -10.39 -5.07
N ARG A 71 1.80 -10.88 -5.08
CA ARG A 71 2.38 -11.68 -3.99
C ARG A 71 2.36 -10.93 -2.67
N ASP A 72 2.73 -9.64 -2.65
CA ASP A 72 2.73 -8.80 -1.45
C ASP A 72 1.30 -8.56 -0.90
N ASN A 73 0.26 -8.83 -1.72
CA ASN A 73 -1.14 -8.83 -1.32
C ASN A 73 -1.74 -10.25 -1.17
N GLY A 74 -0.90 -11.27 -1.06
CA GLY A 74 -1.32 -12.65 -0.80
C GLY A 74 -1.96 -13.38 -1.99
N ILE A 75 -1.80 -12.87 -3.21
CA ILE A 75 -2.35 -13.47 -4.42
C ILE A 75 -1.25 -14.20 -5.20
N ASN A 76 -1.47 -15.46 -5.49
CA ASN A 76 -0.58 -16.26 -6.34
C ASN A 76 -0.61 -15.78 -7.79
N THR A 77 0.51 -15.94 -8.48
CA THR A 77 0.63 -15.60 -9.91
C THR A 77 1.31 -16.71 -10.68
N ALA A 78 1.06 -16.78 -11.98
CA ALA A 78 1.76 -17.66 -12.91
C ALA A 78 2.08 -16.90 -14.20
N LEU A 79 3.31 -17.06 -14.71
CA LEU A 79 3.69 -16.51 -16.02
C LEU A 79 3.23 -17.48 -17.11
N VAL A 80 2.53 -16.96 -18.11
CA VAL A 80 1.97 -17.76 -19.22
C VAL A 80 2.30 -17.16 -20.59
N LYS A 81 2.48 -18.02 -21.57
CA LYS A 81 2.72 -17.61 -22.98
C LYS A 81 1.45 -17.12 -23.66
N ASN A 82 0.33 -17.76 -23.31
CA ASN A 82 -0.98 -17.48 -23.90
C ASN A 82 -2.04 -17.45 -22.78
N ASN A 83 -3.19 -16.84 -23.07
CA ASN A 83 -4.34 -16.79 -22.17
C ASN A 83 -4.01 -16.17 -20.79
N ALA A 84 -3.23 -15.09 -20.81
CA ALA A 84 -3.02 -14.26 -19.61
C ALA A 84 -4.34 -13.62 -19.20
N ASP A 85 -4.52 -13.48 -17.88
CA ASP A 85 -5.70 -12.83 -17.31
C ASP A 85 -5.57 -11.30 -17.37
N ILE A 86 -4.33 -10.79 -17.33
CA ILE A 86 -4.04 -9.36 -17.46
C ILE A 86 -3.50 -9.04 -18.84
N ILE A 87 -4.12 -8.05 -19.47
CA ILE A 87 -3.71 -7.49 -20.76
C ILE A 87 -3.18 -6.08 -20.50
N PHE A 88 -1.89 -5.85 -20.81
CA PHE A 88 -1.27 -4.53 -20.77
C PHE A 88 -1.23 -3.93 -22.16
N THR A 89 -1.70 -2.68 -22.28
CA THR A 89 -1.70 -1.91 -23.53
C THR A 89 -1.07 -0.54 -23.29
N GLU A 90 -0.21 -0.11 -24.18
CA GLU A 90 0.30 1.25 -24.19
C GLU A 90 -0.70 2.19 -24.89
N ASP A 91 -1.03 3.31 -24.25
CA ASP A 91 -1.89 4.37 -24.78
C ASP A 91 -1.30 5.74 -24.40
N ALA A 92 -0.47 6.29 -25.29
CA ALA A 92 0.21 7.57 -25.06
C ALA A 92 -0.76 8.75 -24.83
N SER A 93 -2.03 8.64 -25.23
CA SER A 93 -3.04 9.68 -25.00
C SER A 93 -3.40 9.87 -23.53
N LEU A 94 -3.06 8.91 -22.67
CA LEU A 94 -3.33 8.95 -21.22
C LEU A 94 -2.30 9.77 -20.45
N GLY A 95 -1.23 10.23 -21.11
CA GLY A 95 -0.12 10.90 -20.41
C GLY A 95 0.72 9.95 -19.56
N ARG A 96 1.86 10.44 -19.07
CA ARG A 96 2.89 9.60 -18.43
C ARG A 96 2.41 8.79 -17.22
N GLU A 97 1.51 9.32 -16.41
CA GLU A 97 1.06 8.69 -15.16
C GLU A 97 -0.43 8.30 -15.22
N GLY A 98 -1.08 8.51 -16.37
CA GLY A 98 -2.48 8.17 -16.57
C GLY A 98 -2.69 6.70 -16.93
N TYR A 99 -3.87 6.17 -16.56
CA TYR A 99 -4.26 4.80 -16.88
C TYR A 99 -5.78 4.65 -17.01
N ARG A 100 -6.16 3.56 -17.70
CA ARG A 100 -7.49 2.96 -17.64
C ARG A 100 -7.34 1.53 -17.16
N LEU A 101 -8.23 1.12 -16.27
CA LEU A 101 -8.31 -0.22 -15.72
C LEU A 101 -9.73 -0.71 -15.88
N ALA A 102 -9.93 -1.85 -16.55
CA ALA A 102 -11.21 -2.50 -16.62
C ALA A 102 -11.10 -3.93 -16.10
N VAL A 103 -12.04 -4.33 -15.25
CA VAL A 103 -12.16 -5.67 -14.69
C VAL A 103 -13.49 -6.26 -15.14
N THR A 104 -13.41 -7.40 -15.80
CA THR A 104 -14.55 -8.22 -16.20
C THR A 104 -14.46 -9.61 -15.51
N PRO A 105 -15.47 -10.46 -15.57
CA PRO A 105 -15.34 -11.83 -15.04
C PRO A 105 -14.22 -12.66 -15.68
N ASP A 106 -13.86 -12.35 -16.92
CA ASP A 106 -12.96 -13.18 -17.74
C ASP A 106 -11.55 -12.58 -17.89
N SER A 107 -11.39 -11.28 -17.67
CA SER A 107 -10.12 -10.59 -17.93
C SER A 107 -9.97 -9.27 -17.18
N ILE A 108 -8.72 -8.83 -17.07
CA ILE A 108 -8.32 -7.54 -16.53
C ILE A 108 -7.55 -6.81 -17.63
N SER A 109 -7.97 -5.63 -18.03
CA SER A 109 -7.25 -4.81 -19.00
C SER A 109 -6.71 -3.53 -18.36
N ILE A 110 -5.43 -3.25 -18.61
CA ILE A 110 -4.71 -2.07 -18.15
C ILE A 110 -4.14 -1.35 -19.37
N ALA A 111 -4.69 -0.19 -19.68
CA ALA A 111 -4.10 0.72 -20.68
C ALA A 111 -3.43 1.89 -19.94
N SER A 112 -2.21 2.24 -20.32
CA SER A 112 -1.44 3.28 -19.62
C SER A 112 -0.52 4.05 -20.57
N GLY A 113 -0.24 5.31 -20.24
CA GLY A 113 0.67 6.14 -21.00
C GLY A 113 2.16 5.82 -20.78
N SER A 114 2.48 5.06 -19.75
CA SER A 114 3.83 4.57 -19.46
C SER A 114 3.82 3.48 -18.39
N VAL A 115 5.00 2.95 -18.07
CA VAL A 115 5.21 2.01 -16.94
C VAL A 115 4.65 2.56 -15.62
N ASN A 116 4.80 3.87 -15.34
CA ASN A 116 4.31 4.47 -14.10
C ASN A 116 2.78 4.41 -14.01
N GLY A 117 2.07 4.74 -15.10
CA GLY A 117 0.61 4.61 -15.16
C GLY A 117 0.15 3.17 -14.96
N ALA A 118 0.85 2.19 -15.54
CA ALA A 118 0.55 0.78 -15.35
C ALA A 118 0.75 0.32 -13.91
N LEU A 119 1.83 0.77 -13.24
CA LEU A 119 2.05 0.48 -11.82
C LEU A 119 0.93 1.09 -10.93
N TYR A 120 0.48 2.31 -11.23
CA TYR A 120 -0.64 2.92 -10.50
C TYR A 120 -1.96 2.19 -10.74
N ALA A 121 -2.18 1.65 -11.95
CA ALA A 121 -3.32 0.79 -12.22
C ALA A 121 -3.27 -0.51 -11.40
N LEU A 122 -2.09 -1.15 -11.32
CA LEU A 122 -1.88 -2.35 -10.48
C LEU A 122 -2.12 -2.05 -8.99
N GLN A 123 -1.66 -0.90 -8.49
CA GLN A 123 -1.94 -0.50 -7.10
C GLN A 123 -3.45 -0.26 -6.86
N SER A 124 -4.16 0.33 -7.81
CA SER A 124 -5.62 0.45 -7.72
C SER A 124 -6.31 -0.91 -7.76
N LEU A 125 -5.83 -1.81 -8.60
CA LEU A 125 -6.35 -3.17 -8.73
C LEU A 125 -6.25 -3.94 -7.41
N VAL A 126 -5.06 -3.97 -6.79
CA VAL A 126 -4.87 -4.72 -5.53
C VAL A 126 -5.59 -4.08 -4.35
N GLN A 127 -5.79 -2.76 -4.34
CA GLN A 127 -6.63 -2.10 -3.34
C GLN A 127 -8.13 -2.43 -3.52
N SER A 128 -8.52 -2.98 -4.67
CA SER A 128 -9.90 -3.37 -4.96
C SER A 128 -10.20 -4.84 -4.63
N ILE A 129 -9.21 -5.59 -4.13
CA ILE A 129 -9.41 -6.99 -3.74
C ILE A 129 -10.38 -7.05 -2.55
N ALA A 130 -11.42 -7.82 -2.69
CA ALA A 130 -12.44 -8.07 -1.68
C ALA A 130 -12.79 -9.56 -1.62
N ALA A 131 -13.54 -9.96 -0.61
CA ALA A 131 -14.09 -11.32 -0.54
C ALA A 131 -15.36 -11.43 -1.40
N ASP A 132 -15.47 -12.49 -2.19
CA ASP A 132 -16.72 -12.84 -2.86
C ASP A 132 -17.76 -13.41 -1.86
N LYS A 133 -18.95 -13.79 -2.36
CA LYS A 133 -20.02 -14.36 -1.54
C LYS A 133 -19.63 -15.66 -0.80
N ASN A 134 -18.54 -16.31 -1.22
CA ASN A 134 -18.02 -17.54 -0.61
C ASN A 134 -16.79 -17.27 0.28
N GLY A 135 -16.40 -16.00 0.47
CA GLY A 135 -15.22 -15.60 1.21
C GLY A 135 -13.90 -15.73 0.44
N ALA A 136 -13.93 -16.07 -0.86
CA ALA A 136 -12.73 -16.16 -1.67
C ALA A 136 -12.30 -14.77 -2.22
N PRO A 137 -10.99 -14.53 -2.43
CA PRO A 137 -10.53 -13.26 -2.95
C PRO A 137 -11.01 -13.05 -4.39
N ALA A 138 -11.55 -11.86 -4.67
CA ALA A 138 -12.08 -11.47 -5.96
C ALA A 138 -11.91 -9.95 -6.18
N LEU A 139 -12.01 -9.56 -7.44
CA LEU A 139 -12.07 -8.16 -7.85
C LEU A 139 -13.50 -7.85 -8.29
N PRO A 140 -14.09 -6.72 -7.92
CA PRO A 140 -15.39 -6.32 -8.42
C PRO A 140 -15.30 -6.00 -9.92
N ARG A 141 -16.40 -6.18 -10.64
CA ARG A 141 -16.49 -5.68 -12.02
C ARG A 141 -16.47 -4.16 -11.99
N MET A 142 -15.46 -3.56 -12.62
CA MET A 142 -15.24 -2.11 -12.54
C MET A 142 -14.52 -1.56 -13.76
N ASP A 143 -14.74 -0.25 -13.98
CA ASP A 143 -14.00 0.58 -14.91
C ASP A 143 -13.44 1.78 -14.14
N VAL A 144 -12.12 1.98 -14.25
CA VAL A 144 -11.40 3.09 -13.62
C VAL A 144 -10.65 3.87 -14.69
N LYS A 145 -10.79 5.20 -14.67
CA LYS A 145 -9.93 6.12 -15.42
C LYS A 145 -9.32 7.08 -14.41
N ASP A 146 -7.99 7.12 -14.39
CA ASP A 146 -7.28 7.93 -13.41
C ASP A 146 -6.05 8.59 -14.01
N GLN A 147 -5.73 9.75 -13.47
CA GLN A 147 -4.51 10.48 -13.72
C GLN A 147 -4.23 11.32 -12.48
N PRO A 148 -2.99 11.33 -11.97
CA PRO A 148 -2.65 12.15 -10.81
C PRO A 148 -2.95 13.62 -11.04
N ARG A 149 -3.56 14.24 -10.05
CA ARG A 149 -3.91 15.66 -10.06
C ARG A 149 -2.67 16.56 -9.91
N PHE A 150 -1.65 16.07 -9.20
CA PHE A 150 -0.38 16.77 -8.99
C PHE A 150 0.76 15.94 -9.57
N SER A 151 1.63 16.59 -10.33
CA SER A 151 2.81 15.96 -10.93
C SER A 151 3.90 15.64 -9.89
N TRP A 152 3.96 16.38 -8.77
CA TRP A 152 4.87 16.13 -7.67
C TRP A 152 4.10 15.67 -6.43
N ARG A 153 4.41 14.47 -5.95
CA ARG A 153 3.77 13.84 -4.80
C ARG A 153 4.86 13.28 -3.91
N GLY A 154 5.42 14.16 -3.08
CA GLY A 154 6.58 13.86 -2.25
C GLY A 154 6.22 13.52 -0.82
N LEU A 155 7.08 12.69 -0.22
CA LEU A 155 7.12 12.43 1.21
C LEU A 155 8.53 12.70 1.71
N MET A 156 8.68 13.39 2.85
CA MET A 156 9.97 13.62 3.48
C MET A 156 10.15 12.68 4.67
N VAL A 157 11.33 12.06 4.75
CA VAL A 157 11.76 11.22 5.89
C VAL A 157 13.00 11.86 6.49
N ASP A 158 12.93 12.21 7.75
CA ASP A 158 14.05 12.81 8.48
C ASP A 158 14.87 11.75 9.22
N SER A 159 15.92 11.27 8.58
CA SER A 159 16.94 10.41 9.18
C SER A 159 18.08 11.18 9.83
N CYS A 160 18.12 12.51 9.64
CA CYS A 160 19.15 13.35 10.22
C CYS A 160 19.00 13.45 11.74
N ARG A 161 17.80 13.78 12.23
CA ARG A 161 17.54 13.92 13.66
C ARG A 161 17.60 12.60 14.37
N HIS A 162 16.95 11.56 13.78
CA HIS A 162 17.06 10.17 14.25
C HIS A 162 17.18 9.24 13.05
N MET A 163 18.17 8.36 13.08
CA MET A 163 18.37 7.39 12.00
C MET A 163 17.21 6.42 11.92
N MET A 164 16.73 6.22 10.72
CA MET A 164 15.77 5.16 10.39
C MET A 164 16.54 4.00 9.74
N PRO A 165 16.41 2.76 10.19
CA PRO A 165 17.03 1.60 9.53
C PRO A 165 16.60 1.48 8.07
N VAL A 166 17.50 1.01 7.19
CA VAL A 166 17.23 0.83 5.75
C VAL A 166 15.94 0.03 5.50
N ARG A 167 15.72 -1.03 6.28
CA ARG A 167 14.47 -1.83 6.18
C ARG A 167 13.20 -0.99 6.38
N ASP A 168 13.25 0.04 7.22
CA ASP A 168 12.09 0.87 7.50
C ASP A 168 11.93 1.98 6.45
N ILE A 169 13.04 2.48 5.88
CA ILE A 169 13.00 3.31 4.66
C ILE A 169 12.33 2.55 3.51
N LYS A 170 12.68 1.28 3.30
CA LYS A 170 12.05 0.45 2.27
C LYS A 170 10.56 0.25 2.50
N LYS A 171 10.09 0.04 3.74
CA LYS A 171 8.65 0.03 4.06
C LYS A 171 7.96 1.35 3.73
N VAL A 172 8.64 2.48 3.96
CA VAL A 172 8.10 3.79 3.54
C VAL A 172 7.97 3.86 2.03
N LEU A 173 8.95 3.36 1.27
CA LEU A 173 8.89 3.29 -0.19
C LEU A 173 7.74 2.39 -0.67
N ASP A 174 7.51 1.24 -0.03
CA ASP A 174 6.36 0.35 -0.34
C ASP A 174 5.02 1.08 -0.12
N LEU A 175 4.90 1.84 0.97
CA LEU A 175 3.72 2.67 1.22
C LEU A 175 3.59 3.80 0.20
N MET A 176 4.70 4.43 -0.18
CA MET A 176 4.72 5.46 -1.22
C MET A 176 4.24 4.89 -2.56
N GLU A 177 4.73 3.72 -2.97
CA GLU A 177 4.26 3.02 -4.16
C GLU A 177 2.76 2.72 -4.09
N ARG A 178 2.30 2.14 -2.97
CA ARG A 178 0.89 1.78 -2.73
C ARG A 178 -0.05 2.99 -2.88
N TYR A 179 0.37 4.15 -2.39
CA TYR A 179 -0.41 5.38 -2.44
C TYR A 179 -0.01 6.34 -3.57
N LYS A 180 0.73 5.85 -4.57
CA LYS A 180 1.09 6.56 -5.81
C LYS A 180 1.92 7.83 -5.58
N PHE A 181 2.73 7.89 -4.53
CA PHE A 181 3.77 8.91 -4.40
C PHE A 181 4.88 8.66 -5.41
N ASN A 182 5.58 9.73 -5.83
CA ASN A 182 6.63 9.63 -6.85
C ASN A 182 7.96 10.26 -6.45
N THR A 183 8.06 10.86 -5.27
CA THR A 183 9.28 11.55 -4.83
C THR A 183 9.53 11.31 -3.35
N LEU A 184 10.67 10.68 -3.01
CA LEU A 184 11.17 10.62 -1.64
C LEU A 184 12.16 11.76 -1.42
N HIS A 185 11.90 12.63 -0.44
CA HIS A 185 12.89 13.52 0.13
C HIS A 185 13.50 12.85 1.35
N TRP A 186 14.65 12.22 1.18
CA TRP A 186 15.37 11.61 2.29
C TRP A 186 16.31 12.64 2.92
N HIS A 187 15.92 13.21 4.06
CA HIS A 187 16.66 14.24 4.76
C HIS A 187 17.79 13.61 5.58
N LEU A 188 19.00 13.67 5.04
CA LEU A 188 20.19 12.95 5.53
C LEU A 188 21.17 13.81 6.29
N THR A 189 21.08 15.14 6.15
CA THR A 189 22.13 16.06 6.62
C THR A 189 21.52 17.32 7.20
N ASP A 190 21.84 17.59 8.46
CA ASP A 190 21.46 18.81 9.18
C ASP A 190 22.44 19.03 10.37
N ASP A 191 22.22 20.08 11.18
CA ASP A 191 23.04 20.42 12.34
C ASP A 191 23.03 19.36 13.44
N GLN A 192 21.92 18.62 13.61
CA GLN A 192 21.81 17.55 14.62
C GLN A 192 22.46 16.23 14.21
N GLY A 193 22.86 16.10 12.94
CA GLY A 193 23.55 14.90 12.49
C GLY A 193 23.78 14.87 10.97
N TRP A 194 24.90 14.29 10.59
CA TRP A 194 25.25 14.04 9.20
C TRP A 194 25.28 12.55 8.93
N ARG A 195 24.35 12.03 8.10
CA ARG A 195 24.14 10.60 7.89
C ARG A 195 24.65 10.08 6.54
N LEU A 196 25.11 10.99 5.66
CA LEU A 196 25.61 10.67 4.32
C LEU A 196 27.15 10.61 4.32
N PRO A 197 27.79 9.45 4.07
CA PRO A 197 29.24 9.35 3.99
C PRO A 197 29.77 10.01 2.72
N ILE A 198 30.76 10.86 2.87
CA ILE A 198 31.50 11.49 1.78
C ILE A 198 32.99 11.14 1.97
N ALA A 199 33.53 10.27 1.10
CA ALA A 199 34.89 9.72 1.25
C ALA A 199 35.95 10.82 1.38
N LYS A 200 35.81 11.92 0.65
CA LYS A 200 36.74 13.08 0.72
C LYS A 200 36.66 13.83 2.06
N TYR A 201 35.55 13.72 2.78
CA TYR A 201 35.29 14.47 4.03
C TYR A 201 34.81 13.54 5.15
N PRO A 202 35.65 12.62 5.64
CA PRO A 202 35.23 11.60 6.61
C PRO A 202 34.73 12.17 7.93
N ARG A 203 35.20 13.36 8.32
CA ARG A 203 34.77 14.06 9.55
C ARG A 203 33.28 14.43 9.54
N LEU A 204 32.63 14.51 8.39
CA LEU A 204 31.19 14.74 8.31
C LEU A 204 30.39 13.62 9.00
N THR A 205 30.85 12.38 8.93
CA THR A 205 30.20 11.27 9.60
C THR A 205 30.84 10.94 10.95
N THR A 206 32.18 10.97 11.08
CA THR A 206 32.86 10.60 12.33
C THR A 206 32.68 11.63 13.45
N VAL A 207 32.52 12.89 13.12
CA VAL A 207 32.22 13.99 14.06
C VAL A 207 30.77 14.44 13.93
N GLY A 208 30.36 14.83 12.72
CA GLY A 208 29.01 15.33 12.46
C GLY A 208 27.90 14.27 12.58
N GLY A 209 28.25 12.98 12.56
CA GLY A 209 27.32 11.89 12.79
C GLY A 209 26.99 11.61 14.27
N ALA A 210 27.66 12.31 15.22
CA ALA A 210 27.49 12.07 16.65
C ALA A 210 27.09 13.34 17.41
N ARG A 211 26.37 13.18 18.50
CA ARG A 211 26.03 14.24 19.45
C ARG A 211 26.00 13.70 20.88
N ALA A 212 26.32 14.57 21.85
CA ALA A 212 26.40 14.18 23.26
C ALA A 212 25.02 13.87 23.87
N GLN A 213 23.96 14.52 23.36
CA GLN A 213 22.59 14.35 23.84
C GLN A 213 21.59 14.83 22.78
N SER A 214 20.35 14.42 22.87
CA SER A 214 19.26 14.93 22.04
C SER A 214 18.38 15.90 22.82
N PRO A 215 17.83 16.94 22.17
CA PRO A 215 16.87 17.83 22.81
C PRO A 215 15.59 17.03 23.19
N VAL A 216 15.05 17.31 24.36
CA VAL A 216 13.77 16.76 24.80
C VAL A 216 12.64 17.43 24.02
N ILE A 217 11.67 16.65 23.55
CA ILE A 217 10.50 17.17 22.83
C ILE A 217 9.79 18.22 23.69
N GLY A 218 9.53 19.39 23.09
CA GLY A 218 8.87 20.51 23.77
C GLY A 218 9.80 21.41 24.58
N ASN A 219 11.07 21.02 24.82
CA ASN A 219 12.03 21.85 25.52
C ASN A 219 13.44 21.74 24.90
N ARG A 220 13.75 22.61 23.96
CA ARG A 220 15.04 22.62 23.24
C ARG A 220 16.25 22.95 24.14
N ASN A 221 16.03 23.51 25.30
CA ASN A 221 17.10 23.87 26.24
C ASN A 221 17.45 22.71 27.20
N LYS A 222 16.72 21.61 27.16
CA LYS A 222 16.94 20.42 27.98
C LYS A 222 17.36 19.26 27.10
N GLY A 223 18.53 18.68 27.37
CA GLY A 223 18.97 17.42 26.74
C GLY A 223 18.49 16.21 27.52
N ASP A 224 18.46 15.06 26.84
CA ASP A 224 18.13 13.75 27.43
C ASP A 224 19.34 13.09 28.14
N GLY A 225 20.56 13.67 27.98
CA GLY A 225 21.80 13.14 28.54
C GLY A 225 22.28 11.86 27.86
N ILE A 226 21.68 11.44 26.74
CA ILE A 226 22.00 10.18 26.05
C ILE A 226 22.79 10.48 24.77
N PRO A 227 24.06 10.01 24.66
CA PRO A 227 24.82 10.12 23.42
C PRO A 227 24.14 9.42 22.28
N TYR A 228 24.11 10.06 21.11
CA TYR A 228 23.50 9.54 19.91
C TYR A 228 24.47 9.64 18.72
N SER A 229 24.63 8.55 17.97
CA SER A 229 25.49 8.53 16.77
C SER A 229 24.99 7.55 15.73
N GLY A 230 25.42 7.74 14.50
CA GLY A 230 25.17 6.84 13.38
C GLY A 230 25.23 7.55 12.03
N HIS A 231 25.44 6.78 11.00
CA HIS A 231 25.38 7.19 9.60
C HIS A 231 25.13 5.95 8.74
N TYR A 232 24.61 6.14 7.54
CA TYR A 232 24.48 5.08 6.55
C TYR A 232 25.83 4.81 5.89
N THR A 233 26.04 3.59 5.45
CA THR A 233 27.10 3.24 4.51
C THR A 233 26.72 3.66 3.09
N ALA A 234 27.70 3.83 2.21
CA ALA A 234 27.45 4.12 0.81
C ALA A 234 26.64 2.98 0.12
N ASP A 235 26.83 1.74 0.56
CA ASP A 235 26.12 0.59 0.02
C ASP A 235 24.66 0.55 0.48
N GLU A 236 24.37 0.91 1.72
CA GLU A 236 23.00 1.07 2.22
C GLU A 236 22.22 2.14 1.44
N ILE A 237 22.87 3.26 1.13
CA ILE A 237 22.23 4.32 0.33
C ILE A 237 21.99 3.83 -1.10
N ARG A 238 22.97 3.14 -1.72
CA ARG A 238 22.78 2.55 -3.06
C ARG A 238 21.68 1.48 -3.08
N ASP A 239 21.55 0.72 -2.00
CA ASP A 239 20.52 -0.30 -1.85
C ASP A 239 19.11 0.33 -1.83
N VAL A 240 18.92 1.42 -1.10
CA VAL A 240 17.66 2.19 -1.09
C VAL A 240 17.36 2.80 -2.46
N VAL A 241 18.37 3.34 -3.15
CA VAL A 241 18.19 3.95 -4.49
C VAL A 241 17.84 2.91 -5.56
N ARG A 242 18.31 1.67 -5.43
CA ARG A 242 17.98 0.58 -6.36
C ARG A 242 16.62 -0.05 -6.11
N TYR A 243 16.19 0.02 -4.87
CA TYR A 243 14.90 -0.51 -4.44
C TYR A 243 13.74 0.26 -5.05
#